data_77967d63cf0c10ff1c180e59301c18c7
#
_entry.id   77967d63cf0c10ff1c180e59301c18c7
#
_cell.length_a   1.000
_cell.length_b   1.000
_cell.length_c   1.000
_cell.angle_alpha   90.00
_cell.angle_beta   90.00
_cell.angle_gamma   90.00
#
_symmetry.space_group_name_H-M   'P 1'
#
loop_
_entity.id
_entity.type
_entity.pdbx_description
1 polymer ?
#
loop_
_entity_poly.entity_id
_entity_poly.type
_entity_poly.pdbx_seq_one_letter_code
_entity_poly.pdbx_strand_id
1 'polypeptide(L)'
;MHDAQVRVAIAGAGGRMGRQLIQAALQMDGVALGAALEREGSSLLGSDAGELAGVGKTGVTVQSRLEAVKDDFDVFIDFTRPEGTLNHLAFCRQHGKGMVIGTTGFDDAGKQAIRDAAQDIGIVFAANFSVGVNVMLKLLEKAAKVMGDYTDIEIIEAHHRHKVDAPSGTALAMGEAIAHALDKDLKECAVYSREG
;
A
#
# COMPACT_ATOMS: atom_id res chain seq x y z
N MET A 1 -31.01 9.24 -7.01
CA MET A 1 -29.73 9.94 -7.02
C MET A 1 -28.69 8.92 -7.41
N HIS A 2 -28.03 9.04 -8.57
CA HIS A 2 -26.85 8.21 -8.85
C HIS A 2 -25.78 8.71 -7.88
N ASP A 3 -25.42 7.91 -6.90
CA ASP A 3 -24.27 8.18 -6.06
C ASP A 3 -23.04 8.30 -6.98
N ALA A 4 -22.32 9.43 -6.89
CA ALA A 4 -21.15 9.66 -7.72
C ALA A 4 -20.11 8.58 -7.40
N GLN A 5 -19.75 7.76 -8.38
CA GLN A 5 -18.71 6.75 -8.22
C GLN A 5 -17.35 7.40 -8.04
N VAL A 6 -16.56 6.90 -7.09
CA VAL A 6 -15.15 7.28 -6.94
C VAL A 6 -14.35 6.57 -8.03
N ARG A 7 -13.73 7.34 -8.91
CA ARG A 7 -12.89 6.80 -9.98
C ARG A 7 -11.48 6.57 -9.47
N VAL A 8 -10.98 5.36 -9.62
CA VAL A 8 -9.64 4.99 -9.15
C VAL A 8 -8.66 4.79 -10.29
N ALA A 9 -7.43 5.27 -10.12
CA ALA A 9 -6.30 4.93 -10.96
C ALA A 9 -5.40 3.93 -10.22
N ILE A 10 -4.89 2.91 -10.92
CA ILE A 10 -4.07 1.85 -10.33
C ILE A 10 -2.69 1.84 -10.95
N ALA A 11 -1.65 2.03 -10.12
CA ALA A 11 -0.25 1.93 -10.51
C ALA A 11 0.22 0.46 -10.56
N GLY A 12 1.08 0.15 -11.52
CA GLY A 12 1.60 -1.20 -11.69
C GLY A 12 0.52 -2.22 -12.04
N ALA A 13 -0.36 -1.85 -12.99
CA ALA A 13 -1.56 -2.60 -13.38
C ALA A 13 -1.29 -4.06 -13.77
N GLY A 14 -0.12 -4.36 -14.35
CA GLY A 14 0.30 -5.70 -14.74
C GLY A 14 0.88 -6.54 -13.60
N GLY A 15 1.19 -5.92 -12.46
CA GLY A 15 1.71 -6.61 -11.27
C GLY A 15 0.64 -7.45 -10.56
N ARG A 16 1.08 -8.29 -9.61
CA ARG A 16 0.16 -9.12 -8.81
C ARG A 16 -0.89 -8.29 -8.09
N MET A 17 -0.47 -7.23 -7.37
CA MET A 17 -1.41 -6.34 -6.68
C MET A 17 -2.26 -5.53 -7.66
N GLY A 18 -1.67 -5.00 -8.73
CA GLY A 18 -2.41 -4.23 -9.72
C GLY A 18 -3.60 -4.99 -10.30
N ARG A 19 -3.40 -6.24 -10.71
CA ARG A 19 -4.48 -7.11 -11.22
C ARG A 19 -5.58 -7.35 -10.18
N GLN A 20 -5.21 -7.59 -8.91
CA GLN A 20 -6.18 -7.78 -7.82
C GLN A 20 -6.96 -6.50 -7.52
N LEU A 21 -6.29 -5.35 -7.57
CA LEU A 21 -6.94 -4.05 -7.38
C LEU A 21 -7.90 -3.72 -8.52
N ILE A 22 -7.55 -4.04 -9.77
CA ILE A 22 -8.46 -3.90 -10.91
C ILE A 22 -9.70 -4.76 -10.71
N GLN A 23 -9.54 -6.04 -10.34
CA GLN A 23 -10.66 -6.94 -10.06
C GLN A 23 -11.55 -6.40 -8.93
N ALA A 24 -10.94 -5.94 -7.82
CA ALA A 24 -11.67 -5.39 -6.68
C ALA A 24 -12.44 -4.11 -7.04
N ALA A 25 -11.82 -3.20 -7.80
CA ALA A 25 -12.47 -1.95 -8.24
C ALA A 25 -13.72 -2.22 -9.10
N LEU A 26 -13.68 -3.25 -9.93
CA LEU A 26 -14.82 -3.62 -10.79
C LEU A 26 -15.94 -4.36 -10.06
N GLN A 27 -15.65 -4.91 -8.86
CA GLN A 27 -16.63 -5.63 -8.04
C GLN A 27 -17.24 -4.76 -6.93
N MET A 28 -16.67 -3.61 -6.65
CA MET A 28 -17.08 -2.76 -5.53
C MET A 28 -18.09 -1.72 -5.98
N ASP A 29 -19.26 -1.71 -5.31
CA ASP A 29 -20.26 -0.67 -5.52
C ASP A 29 -19.71 0.71 -5.15
N GLY A 30 -20.02 1.71 -5.95
CA GLY A 30 -19.57 3.09 -5.75
C GLY A 30 -18.13 3.37 -6.19
N VAL A 31 -17.42 2.39 -6.77
CA VAL A 31 -16.07 2.54 -7.32
C VAL A 31 -16.08 2.26 -8.82
N ALA A 32 -15.30 3.00 -9.58
CA ALA A 32 -15.07 2.75 -10.99
C ALA A 32 -13.56 2.74 -11.30
N LEU A 33 -13.12 1.84 -12.16
CA LEU A 33 -11.77 1.89 -12.71
C LEU A 33 -11.70 3.02 -13.74
N GLY A 34 -10.99 4.11 -13.40
CA GLY A 34 -10.81 5.26 -14.29
C GLY A 34 -9.53 5.18 -15.11
N ALA A 35 -8.43 4.68 -14.52
CA ALA A 35 -7.15 4.57 -15.19
C ALA A 35 -6.33 3.38 -14.69
N ALA A 36 -5.43 2.90 -15.54
CA ALA A 36 -4.47 1.85 -15.21
C ALA A 36 -3.09 2.25 -15.76
N LEU A 37 -2.07 2.19 -14.90
CA LEU A 37 -0.74 2.67 -15.26
C LEU A 37 0.31 1.59 -15.11
N GLU A 38 1.26 1.65 -16.03
CA GLU A 38 2.49 0.87 -16.04
C GLU A 38 3.70 1.77 -16.33
N ARG A 39 4.88 1.31 -15.93
CA ARG A 39 6.13 2.01 -16.22
C ARG A 39 6.33 2.20 -17.71
N GLU A 40 7.00 3.25 -18.09
CA GLU A 40 7.43 3.47 -19.46
C GLU A 40 8.26 2.28 -19.99
N GLY A 41 8.04 1.92 -21.24
CA GLY A 41 8.68 0.74 -21.88
C GLY A 41 8.08 -0.62 -21.50
N SER A 42 7.00 -0.67 -20.70
CA SER A 42 6.29 -1.92 -20.44
C SER A 42 5.62 -2.45 -21.72
N SER A 43 5.75 -3.76 -21.97
CA SER A 43 5.05 -4.44 -23.07
C SER A 43 3.52 -4.50 -22.89
N LEU A 44 3.02 -4.09 -21.74
CA LEU A 44 1.61 -4.10 -21.40
C LEU A 44 0.90 -2.79 -21.77
N LEU A 45 1.65 -1.77 -22.19
CA LEU A 45 1.06 -0.50 -22.63
C LEU A 45 0.16 -0.71 -23.84
N GLY A 46 -1.01 -0.07 -23.81
CA GLY A 46 -2.03 -0.22 -24.86
C GLY A 46 -2.97 -1.41 -24.66
N SER A 47 -2.69 -2.34 -23.74
CA SER A 47 -3.60 -3.44 -23.40
C SER A 47 -4.80 -2.94 -22.61
N ASP A 48 -5.92 -3.65 -22.67
CA ASP A 48 -7.08 -3.42 -21.81
C ASP A 48 -6.79 -3.91 -20.38
N ALA A 49 -7.05 -3.05 -19.39
CA ALA A 49 -6.75 -3.34 -17.99
C ALA A 49 -7.55 -4.53 -17.43
N GLY A 50 -8.80 -4.69 -17.86
CA GLY A 50 -9.63 -5.81 -17.43
C GLY A 50 -9.21 -7.13 -18.06
N GLU A 51 -8.84 -7.13 -19.33
CA GLU A 51 -8.27 -8.33 -19.99
C GLU A 51 -6.97 -8.74 -19.31
N LEU A 52 -6.11 -7.76 -18.96
CA LEU A 52 -4.88 -7.98 -18.23
C LEU A 52 -5.12 -8.57 -16.82
N ALA A 53 -6.20 -8.18 -16.17
CA ALA A 53 -6.60 -8.71 -14.87
C ALA A 53 -7.42 -10.01 -14.95
N GLY A 54 -7.79 -10.48 -16.16
CA GLY A 54 -8.56 -11.70 -16.35
C GLY A 54 -10.06 -11.60 -16.09
N VAL A 55 -10.61 -10.38 -16.15
CA VAL A 55 -12.04 -10.12 -15.86
C VAL A 55 -12.85 -9.66 -17.09
N GLY A 56 -12.25 -9.77 -18.27
CA GLY A 56 -12.86 -9.32 -19.52
C GLY A 56 -12.56 -7.85 -19.82
N LYS A 57 -13.08 -7.37 -20.93
CA LYS A 57 -12.76 -6.05 -21.47
C LYS A 57 -13.48 -4.95 -20.68
N THR A 58 -12.73 -3.94 -20.25
CA THR A 58 -13.24 -2.77 -19.51
C THR A 58 -13.27 -1.48 -20.34
N GLY A 59 -12.50 -1.42 -21.42
CA GLY A 59 -12.28 -0.20 -22.20
C GLY A 59 -11.22 0.72 -21.59
N VAL A 60 -10.68 0.43 -20.42
CA VAL A 60 -9.59 1.19 -19.79
C VAL A 60 -8.25 0.70 -20.32
N THR A 61 -7.56 1.54 -21.08
CA THR A 61 -6.27 1.23 -21.69
C THR A 61 -5.13 1.51 -20.71
N VAL A 62 -4.18 0.58 -20.58
CA VAL A 62 -2.97 0.76 -19.77
C VAL A 62 -2.08 1.84 -20.37
N GLN A 63 -1.78 2.88 -19.60
CA GLN A 63 -0.98 4.05 -19.97
C GLN A 63 0.32 4.11 -19.17
N SER A 64 1.29 4.92 -19.62
CA SER A 64 2.51 5.18 -18.84
C SER A 64 2.56 6.59 -18.25
N ARG A 65 1.75 7.51 -18.74
CA ARG A 65 1.82 8.92 -18.38
C ARG A 65 0.59 9.35 -17.60
N LEU A 66 0.78 9.83 -16.38
CA LEU A 66 -0.28 10.35 -15.51
C LEU A 66 -1.03 11.53 -16.16
N GLU A 67 -0.31 12.41 -16.85
CA GLU A 67 -0.92 13.55 -17.56
C GLU A 67 -1.99 13.15 -18.58
N ALA A 68 -1.83 11.97 -19.20
CA ALA A 68 -2.78 11.50 -20.21
C ALA A 68 -4.13 11.05 -19.60
N VAL A 69 -4.15 10.75 -18.30
CA VAL A 69 -5.31 10.19 -17.59
C VAL A 69 -5.74 11.02 -16.39
N LYS A 70 -5.20 12.24 -16.23
CA LYS A 70 -5.41 13.06 -15.03
C LYS A 70 -6.88 13.38 -14.73
N ASP A 71 -7.71 13.44 -15.76
CA ASP A 71 -9.14 13.76 -15.65
C ASP A 71 -10.02 12.51 -15.50
N ASP A 72 -9.42 11.31 -15.56
CA ASP A 72 -10.12 10.03 -15.54
C ASP A 72 -10.25 9.44 -14.14
N PHE A 73 -9.56 9.98 -13.11
CA PHE A 73 -9.59 9.46 -11.75
C PHE A 73 -9.67 10.56 -10.68
N ASP A 74 -10.11 10.15 -9.51
CA ASP A 74 -10.21 10.99 -8.30
C ASP A 74 -9.21 10.53 -7.23
N VAL A 75 -8.92 9.23 -7.16
CA VAL A 75 -8.01 8.61 -6.19
C VAL A 75 -7.00 7.72 -6.90
N PHE A 76 -5.73 7.85 -6.53
CA PHE A 76 -4.63 7.05 -7.05
C PHE A 76 -4.23 5.96 -6.06
N ILE A 77 -4.16 4.69 -6.49
CA ILE A 77 -3.79 3.55 -5.65
C ILE A 77 -2.41 3.05 -6.07
N ASP A 78 -1.46 3.04 -5.13
CA ASP A 78 -0.07 2.70 -5.39
C ASP A 78 0.48 1.64 -4.44
N PHE A 79 0.91 0.51 -5.03
CA PHE A 79 1.60 -0.59 -4.37
C PHE A 79 2.88 -0.93 -5.15
N THR A 80 3.66 0.08 -5.53
CA THR A 80 4.82 -0.11 -6.39
C THR A 80 6.15 -0.05 -5.61
N ARG A 81 6.93 1.00 -5.83
CA ARG A 81 8.23 1.23 -5.17
C ARG A 81 8.33 2.68 -4.70
N PRO A 82 9.10 2.95 -3.62
CA PRO A 82 9.20 4.29 -3.03
C PRO A 82 9.45 5.42 -4.03
N GLU A 83 10.42 5.27 -4.93
CA GLU A 83 10.75 6.27 -5.93
C GLU A 83 9.56 6.59 -6.86
N GLY A 84 8.91 5.55 -7.39
CA GLY A 84 7.71 5.70 -8.23
C GLY A 84 6.57 6.35 -7.47
N THR A 85 6.32 5.88 -6.25
CA THR A 85 5.26 6.40 -5.39
C THR A 85 5.47 7.89 -5.07
N LEU A 86 6.70 8.34 -4.80
CA LEU A 86 6.98 9.76 -4.53
C LEU A 86 6.73 10.64 -5.76
N ASN A 87 7.01 10.15 -6.96
CA ASN A 87 6.67 10.85 -8.21
C ASN A 87 5.15 10.93 -8.39
N HIS A 88 4.42 9.84 -8.14
CA HIS A 88 2.96 9.83 -8.19
C HIS A 88 2.35 10.74 -7.12
N LEU A 89 2.94 10.77 -5.92
CA LEU A 89 2.52 11.65 -4.83
C LEU A 89 2.63 13.12 -5.20
N ALA A 90 3.75 13.53 -5.79
CA ALA A 90 3.95 14.91 -6.25
C ALA A 90 2.89 15.30 -7.29
N PHE A 91 2.60 14.40 -8.23
CA PHE A 91 1.56 14.59 -9.23
C PHE A 91 0.16 14.71 -8.58
N CYS A 92 -0.19 13.78 -7.70
CA CYS A 92 -1.49 13.77 -7.02
C CYS A 92 -1.69 15.05 -6.19
N ARG A 93 -0.66 15.48 -5.45
CA ARG A 93 -0.68 16.74 -4.69
C ARG A 93 -0.90 17.95 -5.61
N GLN A 94 -0.19 18.03 -6.72
CA GLN A 94 -0.32 19.14 -7.70
C GLN A 94 -1.72 19.22 -8.30
N HIS A 95 -2.37 18.08 -8.53
CA HIS A 95 -3.68 18.00 -9.20
C HIS A 95 -4.86 17.77 -8.24
N GLY A 96 -4.65 17.86 -6.94
CA GLY A 96 -5.70 17.70 -5.93
C GLY A 96 -6.35 16.32 -5.92
N LYS A 97 -5.59 15.25 -6.26
CA LYS A 97 -6.07 13.87 -6.28
C LYS A 97 -5.79 13.18 -4.95
N GLY A 98 -6.74 12.41 -4.43
CA GLY A 98 -6.50 11.56 -3.27
C GLY A 98 -5.53 10.42 -3.57
N MET A 99 -4.90 9.85 -2.53
CA MET A 99 -3.94 8.75 -2.73
C MET A 99 -4.05 7.66 -1.68
N VAL A 100 -3.99 6.40 -2.11
CA VAL A 100 -3.85 5.22 -1.26
C VAL A 100 -2.49 4.61 -1.51
N ILE A 101 -1.65 4.57 -0.47
CA ILE A 101 -0.25 4.14 -0.55
C ILE A 101 -0.07 2.85 0.25
N GLY A 102 0.17 1.75 -0.46
CA GLY A 102 0.56 0.45 0.10
C GLY A 102 2.03 0.10 -0.15
N THR A 103 2.77 0.99 -0.80
CA THR A 103 4.21 0.88 -0.98
C THR A 103 4.91 0.98 0.37
N THR A 104 5.89 0.10 0.61
CA THR A 104 6.71 0.07 1.83
C THR A 104 8.16 0.37 1.51
N GLY A 105 9.00 0.58 2.54
CA GLY A 105 10.43 0.79 2.37
C GLY A 105 10.84 2.25 2.14
N PHE A 106 9.98 3.22 2.49
CA PHE A 106 10.36 4.63 2.49
C PHE A 106 11.36 4.93 3.60
N ASP A 107 12.34 5.75 3.28
CA ASP A 107 13.18 6.43 4.25
C ASP A 107 12.42 7.53 5.00
N ASP A 108 13.09 8.20 5.92
CA ASP A 108 12.47 9.27 6.72
C ASP A 108 12.07 10.48 5.87
N ALA A 109 12.85 10.79 4.82
CA ALA A 109 12.53 11.86 3.88
C ALA A 109 11.27 11.54 3.06
N GLY A 110 11.15 10.31 2.57
CA GLY A 110 9.95 9.85 1.86
C GLY A 110 8.71 9.84 2.75
N LYS A 111 8.83 9.38 3.99
CA LYS A 111 7.74 9.45 4.97
C LYS A 111 7.35 10.89 5.29
N GLN A 112 8.32 11.82 5.36
CA GLN A 112 8.03 13.23 5.56
C GLN A 112 7.30 13.84 4.36
N ALA A 113 7.71 13.52 3.13
CA ALA A 113 7.02 13.97 1.92
C ALA A 113 5.55 13.53 1.88
N ILE A 114 5.26 12.30 2.34
CA ILE A 114 3.87 11.80 2.46
C ILE A 114 3.09 12.61 3.50
N ARG A 115 3.68 12.90 4.68
CA ARG A 115 3.04 13.72 5.71
C ARG A 115 2.76 15.15 5.22
N ASP A 116 3.68 15.73 4.49
CA ASP A 116 3.53 17.09 3.96
C ASP A 116 2.43 17.13 2.89
N ALA A 117 2.36 16.14 2.01
CA ALA A 117 1.31 16.05 1.01
C ALA A 117 -0.09 15.81 1.63
N ALA A 118 -0.16 15.13 2.77
CA ALA A 118 -1.40 14.88 3.50
C ALA A 118 -2.04 16.15 4.09
N GLN A 119 -1.33 17.30 4.08
CA GLN A 119 -1.91 18.60 4.42
C GLN A 119 -2.76 19.17 3.29
N ASP A 120 -2.53 18.73 2.05
CA ASP A 120 -3.16 19.29 0.85
C ASP A 120 -4.18 18.32 0.22
N ILE A 121 -3.95 17.01 0.33
CA ILE A 121 -4.80 15.97 -0.28
C ILE A 121 -5.11 14.84 0.71
N GLY A 122 -6.22 14.14 0.49
CA GLY A 122 -6.57 12.95 1.28
C GLY A 122 -5.59 11.80 1.00
N ILE A 123 -4.90 11.32 2.03
CA ILE A 123 -3.96 10.19 1.92
C ILE A 123 -4.31 9.09 2.92
N VAL A 124 -4.36 7.85 2.43
CA VAL A 124 -4.34 6.64 3.25
C VAL A 124 -3.01 5.95 3.03
N PHE A 125 -2.17 5.91 4.06
CA PHE A 125 -0.86 5.26 4.01
C PHE A 125 -0.77 4.17 5.07
N ALA A 126 -0.54 2.93 4.65
CA ALA A 126 -0.38 1.79 5.55
C ALA A 126 0.60 0.76 4.98
N ALA A 127 1.38 0.15 5.85
CA ALA A 127 2.28 -0.94 5.48
C ALA A 127 1.52 -2.25 5.15
N ASN A 128 0.29 -2.39 5.65
CA ASN A 128 -0.55 -3.55 5.42
C ASN A 128 -2.03 -3.18 5.44
N PHE A 129 -2.76 -3.59 4.42
CA PHE A 129 -4.19 -3.37 4.27
C PHE A 129 -5.03 -4.62 4.62
N SER A 130 -4.40 -5.71 5.06
CA SER A 130 -5.13 -6.89 5.52
C SER A 130 -5.86 -6.61 6.82
N VAL A 131 -7.17 -6.81 6.83
CA VAL A 131 -8.00 -6.67 8.04
C VAL A 131 -7.49 -7.63 9.13
N GLY A 132 -7.16 -8.88 8.77
CA GLY A 132 -6.66 -9.88 9.72
C GLY A 132 -5.36 -9.47 10.39
N VAL A 133 -4.40 -8.92 9.63
CA VAL A 133 -3.13 -8.43 10.19
C VAL A 133 -3.38 -7.24 11.12
N ASN A 134 -4.20 -6.28 10.73
CA ASN A 134 -4.50 -5.12 11.58
C ASN A 134 -5.25 -5.50 12.87
N VAL A 135 -6.18 -6.45 12.81
CA VAL A 135 -6.84 -7.00 14.01
C VAL A 135 -5.82 -7.70 14.91
N MET A 136 -4.92 -8.51 14.33
CA MET A 136 -3.86 -9.17 15.08
C MET A 136 -2.95 -8.16 15.81
N LEU A 137 -2.51 -7.08 15.13
CA LEU A 137 -1.70 -6.03 15.75
C LEU A 137 -2.43 -5.39 16.94
N LYS A 138 -3.74 -5.12 16.81
CA LYS A 138 -4.54 -4.57 17.93
C LYS A 138 -4.70 -5.54 19.09
N LEU A 139 -4.79 -6.84 18.82
CA LEU A 139 -4.80 -7.86 19.88
C LEU A 139 -3.44 -7.95 20.60
N LEU A 140 -2.33 -7.86 19.86
CA LEU A 140 -0.99 -7.82 20.43
C LEU A 140 -0.78 -6.59 21.34
N GLU A 141 -1.17 -5.40 20.90
CA GLU A 141 -1.13 -4.20 21.73
C GLU A 141 -1.89 -4.39 23.05
N LYS A 142 -3.09 -4.99 22.98
CA LYS A 142 -3.93 -5.22 24.15
C LYS A 142 -3.32 -6.28 25.08
N ALA A 143 -2.80 -7.37 24.53
CA ALA A 143 -2.14 -8.43 25.30
C ALA A 143 -0.87 -7.89 25.99
N ALA A 144 -0.03 -7.15 25.27
CA ALA A 144 1.18 -6.55 25.80
C ALA A 144 0.90 -5.61 26.98
N LYS A 145 -0.11 -4.75 26.89
CA LYS A 145 -0.51 -3.87 27.99
C LYS A 145 -0.93 -4.61 29.28
N VAL A 146 -1.48 -5.82 29.13
CA VAL A 146 -1.96 -6.60 30.28
C VAL A 146 -0.87 -7.48 30.86
N MET A 147 0.02 -8.03 30.03
CA MET A 147 0.93 -9.10 30.43
C MET A 147 2.42 -8.72 30.34
N GLY A 148 2.76 -7.60 29.69
CA GLY A 148 4.14 -7.27 29.35
C GLY A 148 5.10 -7.11 30.50
N ASP A 149 4.59 -6.77 31.70
CA ASP A 149 5.43 -6.59 32.91
C ASP A 149 5.92 -7.91 33.54
N TYR A 150 5.31 -9.04 33.19
CA TYR A 150 5.62 -10.33 33.81
C TYR A 150 5.77 -11.49 32.81
N THR A 151 5.88 -11.18 31.51
CA THR A 151 6.10 -12.18 30.46
C THR A 151 7.28 -11.81 29.57
N ASP A 152 7.96 -12.82 29.05
CA ASP A 152 8.88 -12.66 27.91
C ASP A 152 8.09 -12.75 26.61
N ILE A 153 8.49 -11.97 25.62
CA ILE A 153 7.77 -11.84 24.35
C ILE A 153 8.68 -12.25 23.20
N GLU A 154 8.29 -13.28 22.49
CA GLU A 154 9.01 -13.84 21.34
C GLU A 154 8.13 -13.76 20.08
N ILE A 155 8.73 -13.39 18.94
CA ILE A 155 8.09 -13.41 17.63
C ILE A 155 8.77 -14.44 16.75
N ILE A 156 8.04 -15.48 16.35
CA ILE A 156 8.52 -16.53 15.47
C ILE A 156 7.77 -16.43 14.15
N GLU A 157 8.52 -16.38 13.05
CA GLU A 157 7.96 -16.32 11.72
C GLU A 157 8.61 -17.33 10.77
N ALA A 158 7.85 -17.79 9.79
CA ALA A 158 8.34 -18.68 8.76
C ALA A 158 7.81 -18.25 7.39
N HIS A 159 8.69 -18.22 6.40
CA HIS A 159 8.38 -17.82 5.03
C HIS A 159 8.95 -18.79 4.00
N HIS A 160 8.49 -18.65 2.78
CA HIS A 160 9.04 -19.39 1.64
C HIS A 160 10.52 -18.98 1.38
N ARG A 161 11.28 -19.86 0.71
CA ARG A 161 12.73 -19.67 0.44
C ARG A 161 13.11 -18.44 -0.36
N HIS A 162 12.14 -17.80 -1.04
CA HIS A 162 12.38 -16.63 -1.90
C HIS A 162 12.15 -15.30 -1.17
N LYS A 163 11.90 -15.31 0.14
CA LYS A 163 11.82 -14.08 0.93
C LYS A 163 13.20 -13.48 1.07
N VAL A 164 13.32 -12.18 0.78
CA VAL A 164 14.60 -11.46 0.71
C VAL A 164 14.95 -10.79 2.04
N ASP A 165 13.96 -10.24 2.72
CA ASP A 165 14.14 -9.49 3.98
C ASP A 165 13.93 -10.38 5.22
N ALA A 166 14.76 -10.15 6.23
CA ALA A 166 14.61 -10.70 7.58
C ALA A 166 15.08 -9.65 8.61
N PRO A 167 14.27 -9.35 9.64
CA PRO A 167 12.89 -9.80 9.87
C PRO A 167 11.92 -9.31 8.79
N SER A 168 10.75 -9.98 8.66
CA SER A 168 9.72 -9.52 7.74
C SER A 168 9.08 -8.20 8.19
N GLY A 169 8.56 -7.43 7.25
CA GLY A 169 7.81 -6.21 7.58
C GLY A 169 6.63 -6.48 8.53
N THR A 170 6.01 -7.67 8.48
CA THR A 170 4.95 -8.06 9.40
C THR A 170 5.48 -8.33 10.80
N ALA A 171 6.63 -9.02 10.93
CA ALA A 171 7.26 -9.26 12.22
C ALA A 171 7.72 -7.96 12.89
N LEU A 172 8.30 -7.05 12.10
CA LEU A 172 8.66 -5.71 12.59
C LEU A 172 7.42 -4.94 13.05
N ALA A 173 6.32 -4.95 12.31
CA ALA A 173 5.07 -4.31 12.71
C ALA A 173 4.48 -4.90 14.00
N MET A 174 4.59 -6.23 14.21
CA MET A 174 4.22 -6.87 15.48
C MET A 174 5.08 -6.36 16.64
N GLY A 175 6.40 -6.33 16.45
CA GLY A 175 7.34 -5.81 17.43
C GLY A 175 7.08 -4.34 17.78
N GLU A 176 6.87 -3.49 16.76
CA GLU A 176 6.54 -2.08 16.94
C GLU A 176 5.23 -1.87 17.71
N ALA A 177 4.18 -2.65 17.39
CA ALA A 177 2.90 -2.58 18.09
C ALA A 177 3.04 -2.95 19.57
N ILE A 178 3.82 -4.00 19.89
CA ILE A 178 4.10 -4.45 21.24
C ILE A 178 4.96 -3.42 21.99
N ALA A 179 6.06 -2.97 21.41
CA ALA A 179 6.97 -2.00 22.01
C ALA A 179 6.25 -0.69 22.32
N HIS A 180 5.47 -0.18 21.37
CA HIS A 180 4.64 1.02 21.58
C HIS A 180 3.62 0.84 22.71
N ALA A 181 3.00 -0.33 22.82
CA ALA A 181 2.04 -0.63 23.88
C ALA A 181 2.68 -0.64 25.28
N LEU A 182 4.00 -0.89 25.35
CA LEU A 182 4.82 -0.91 26.58
C LEU A 182 5.65 0.35 26.79
N ASP A 183 5.39 1.43 26.03
CA ASP A 183 6.15 2.68 26.04
C ASP A 183 7.67 2.47 25.84
N LYS A 184 8.03 1.53 24.94
CA LYS A 184 9.43 1.19 24.58
C LYS A 184 9.70 1.52 23.10
N ASP A 185 10.97 1.79 22.78
CA ASP A 185 11.45 1.84 21.39
C ASP A 185 11.90 0.43 20.97
N LEU A 186 11.33 -0.10 19.88
CA LEU A 186 11.71 -1.41 19.35
C LEU A 186 13.20 -1.49 19.04
N LYS A 187 13.81 -0.40 18.55
CA LYS A 187 15.25 -0.37 18.21
C LYS A 187 16.15 -0.58 19.43
N GLU A 188 15.68 -0.25 20.62
CA GLU A 188 16.44 -0.34 21.86
C GLU A 188 16.20 -1.68 22.59
N CYS A 189 15.05 -2.32 22.40
CA CYS A 189 14.66 -3.51 23.15
C CYS A 189 14.62 -4.80 22.34
N ALA A 190 14.63 -4.73 21.00
CA ALA A 190 14.57 -5.94 20.16
C ALA A 190 15.92 -6.65 20.06
N VAL A 191 15.87 -7.98 20.10
CA VAL A 191 17.01 -8.86 19.79
C VAL A 191 16.61 -9.71 18.59
N TYR A 192 17.39 -9.59 17.52
CA TYR A 192 17.13 -10.32 16.28
C TYR A 192 18.05 -11.55 16.19
N SER A 193 17.47 -12.72 15.99
CA SER A 193 18.23 -13.95 15.77
C SER A 193 18.72 -14.08 14.32
N ARG A 194 18.10 -13.36 13.40
CA ARG A 194 18.50 -13.30 11.98
C ARG A 194 18.12 -11.94 11.40
N GLU A 195 19.08 -11.33 10.69
CA GLU A 195 18.93 -10.07 9.95
C GLU A 195 19.49 -10.23 8.53
N GLY A 196 18.92 -9.50 7.55
CA GLY A 196 19.41 -9.44 6.17
C GLY A 196 18.36 -9.72 5.11
#